data_b0aef435c5bec8b81097b76004fa1ea9
#
_entry.id   b0aef435c5bec8b81097b76004fa1ea9
#
_cell.length_a   1.000
_cell.length_b   1.000
_cell.length_c   1.000
_cell.angle_alpha   90.00
_cell.angle_beta   90.00
_cell.angle_gamma   90.00
#
_symmetry.space_group_name_H-M   'P 1'
#
loop_
_entity.id
_entity.type
_entity.pdbx_description
1 polymer ?
#
loop_
_entity_poly.entity_id
_entity_poly.type
_entity_poly.pdbx_seq_one_letter_code
_entity_poly.pdbx_strand_id
1 'polypeptide(L)'
;MNTIFPPSQVVALPIHQSEQTFPVRRVYCVGRNYADHAREMGSDPDREPPFFFCKAGDSESIIAVRPDSVAQLPYPTKTQALHYEVELVVAIGKAGANVSVAQAHELIFGYAVGLDMTRRDLQNEMKKSGRPWEIGKAFDYSAPIGEIYPVASVAKIQQANISLAVNGEPKQQGNINQLIWNVAETIAN
;
A
#
# COMPACT_ATOMS: atom_id res chain seq x y z
N MET A 1 17.14 24.68 14.37
CA MET A 1 16.71 25.28 13.09
C MET A 1 15.46 26.11 13.35
N ASN A 2 15.44 27.38 12.94
CA ASN A 2 14.20 28.17 12.96
C ASN A 2 13.41 27.85 11.69
N THR A 3 12.34 27.10 11.83
CA THR A 3 11.40 26.78 10.74
C THR A 3 10.12 27.61 10.91
N ILE A 4 9.48 27.99 9.81
CA ILE A 4 8.21 28.75 9.83
C ILE A 4 7.10 27.89 10.42
N PHE A 5 7.12 26.59 10.15
CA PHE A 5 6.23 25.59 10.72
C PHE A 5 7.04 24.48 11.40
N PRO A 6 6.50 23.77 12.37
CA PRO A 6 7.14 22.58 12.91
C PRO A 6 7.46 21.59 11.76
N PRO A 7 8.63 20.95 11.75
CA PRO A 7 8.90 19.89 10.80
C PRO A 7 7.87 18.77 10.92
N SER A 8 7.46 18.17 9.81
CA SER A 8 6.57 17.01 9.83
C SER A 8 7.20 15.90 10.66
N GLN A 9 6.38 15.29 11.52
CA GLN A 9 6.81 14.15 12.31
C GLN A 9 6.95 12.92 11.41
N VAL A 10 7.96 12.10 11.68
CA VAL A 10 8.10 10.81 11.02
C VAL A 10 6.97 9.90 11.47
N VAL A 11 6.22 9.34 10.51
CA VAL A 11 5.23 8.32 10.81
C VAL A 11 5.93 7.05 11.26
N ALA A 12 5.49 6.50 12.37
CA ALA A 12 6.02 5.29 12.97
C ALA A 12 4.93 4.22 13.05
N LEU A 13 5.06 3.16 12.28
CA LEU A 13 4.14 2.03 12.29
C LEU A 13 4.50 1.07 13.45
N PRO A 14 3.51 0.49 14.15
CA PRO A 14 3.78 -0.50 15.18
C PRO A 14 4.40 -1.76 14.55
N ILE A 15 5.28 -2.42 15.31
CA ILE A 15 5.87 -3.71 14.94
C ILE A 15 5.34 -4.78 15.88
N HIS A 16 4.87 -5.88 15.32
CA HIS A 16 4.28 -7.00 16.06
C HIS A 16 5.23 -7.51 17.15
N GLN A 17 4.71 -7.64 18.38
CA GLN A 17 5.45 -8.09 19.57
C GLN A 17 6.74 -7.31 19.84
N SER A 18 6.76 -6.01 19.54
CA SER A 18 7.93 -5.16 19.77
C SER A 18 7.53 -3.80 20.34
N GLU A 19 8.38 -3.23 21.18
CA GLU A 19 8.27 -1.84 21.61
C GLU A 19 8.85 -0.86 20.58
N GLN A 20 9.58 -1.38 19.58
CA GLN A 20 10.11 -0.58 18.49
C GLN A 20 9.03 -0.27 17.47
N THR A 21 9.26 0.76 16.68
CA THR A 21 8.39 1.17 15.59
C THR A 21 9.17 1.26 14.29
N PHE A 22 8.48 1.11 13.16
CA PHE A 22 9.05 1.22 11.83
C PHE A 22 8.82 2.63 11.28
N PRO A 23 9.88 3.44 11.05
CA PRO A 23 9.75 4.78 10.48
C PRO A 23 9.45 4.72 8.99
N VAL A 24 8.34 5.31 8.58
CA VAL A 24 7.97 5.39 7.15
C VAL A 24 8.63 6.61 6.52
N ARG A 25 9.20 6.41 5.34
CA ARG A 25 9.80 7.50 4.54
C ARG A 25 9.05 7.73 3.23
N ARG A 26 8.72 6.67 2.52
CA ARG A 26 8.04 6.70 1.22
C ARG A 26 7.08 5.54 1.11
N VAL A 27 6.01 5.74 0.37
CA VAL A 27 5.06 4.68 0.02
C VAL A 27 4.97 4.61 -1.50
N TYR A 28 5.44 3.50 -2.07
CA TYR A 28 5.25 3.15 -3.46
C TYR A 28 4.13 2.14 -3.57
N CYS A 29 3.17 2.41 -4.42
CA CYS A 29 2.05 1.52 -4.70
C CYS A 29 2.21 0.94 -6.10
N VAL A 30 1.80 -0.32 -6.27
CA VAL A 30 1.85 -1.02 -7.56
C VAL A 30 0.45 -1.11 -8.13
N GLY A 31 0.20 -0.39 -9.22
CA GLY A 31 -1.10 -0.42 -9.88
C GLY A 31 -1.30 -1.67 -10.73
N ARG A 32 -2.55 -2.17 -10.78
CA ARG A 32 -2.97 -3.28 -11.67
C ARG A 32 -2.17 -4.57 -11.50
N ASN A 33 -1.79 -4.90 -10.28
CA ASN A 33 -0.93 -6.05 -10.00
C ASN A 33 -1.69 -7.36 -9.69
N TYR A 34 -3.03 -7.34 -9.70
CA TYR A 34 -3.86 -8.54 -9.60
C TYR A 34 -4.55 -8.80 -10.95
N ALA A 35 -4.41 -10.02 -11.49
CA ALA A 35 -4.90 -10.37 -12.82
C ALA A 35 -6.42 -10.17 -12.97
N ASP A 36 -7.21 -10.56 -11.97
CA ASP A 36 -8.65 -10.40 -12.01
C ASP A 36 -9.07 -8.92 -11.96
N HIS A 37 -8.43 -8.12 -11.11
CA HIS A 37 -8.66 -6.69 -11.05
C HIS A 37 -8.23 -5.97 -12.34
N ALA A 38 -7.15 -6.42 -12.98
CA ALA A 38 -6.72 -5.90 -14.28
C ALA A 38 -7.79 -6.13 -15.36
N ARG A 39 -8.39 -7.33 -15.39
CA ARG A 39 -9.49 -7.67 -16.32
C ARG A 39 -10.75 -6.85 -16.06
N GLU A 40 -11.17 -6.71 -14.79
CA GLU A 40 -12.33 -5.89 -14.39
C GLU A 40 -12.17 -4.42 -14.81
N MET A 41 -10.94 -3.92 -14.79
CA MET A 41 -10.60 -2.56 -15.20
C MET A 41 -10.35 -2.43 -16.73
N GLY A 42 -10.61 -3.49 -17.50
CA GLY A 42 -10.47 -3.52 -18.95
C GLY A 42 -9.02 -3.45 -19.45
N SER A 43 -8.08 -3.92 -18.63
CA SER A 43 -6.68 -4.06 -19.01
C SER A 43 -6.38 -5.53 -19.32
N ASP A 44 -5.49 -5.78 -20.28
CA ASP A 44 -4.98 -7.13 -20.53
C ASP A 44 -4.09 -7.53 -19.35
N PRO A 45 -4.28 -8.71 -18.75
CA PRO A 45 -3.37 -9.21 -17.72
C PRO A 45 -2.00 -9.63 -18.29
N ASP A 46 -1.77 -9.47 -19.60
CA ASP A 46 -0.45 -9.66 -20.16
C ASP A 46 0.56 -8.75 -19.44
N ARG A 47 1.67 -9.32 -19.12
CA ARG A 47 2.68 -8.83 -18.19
C ARG A 47 3.34 -7.54 -18.67
N GLU A 48 2.56 -6.44 -18.70
CA GLU A 48 3.12 -5.10 -18.87
C GLU A 48 4.13 -4.78 -17.75
N PRO A 49 5.10 -3.90 -17.97
CA PRO A 49 5.98 -3.43 -16.90
C PRO A 49 5.18 -2.94 -15.68
N PRO A 50 5.65 -3.17 -14.45
CA PRO A 50 4.91 -2.75 -13.28
C PRO A 50 4.70 -1.24 -13.27
N PHE A 51 3.47 -0.84 -12.98
CA PHE A 51 3.09 0.56 -12.92
C PHE A 51 3.13 1.05 -11.47
N PHE A 52 3.94 2.07 -11.19
CA PHE A 52 4.07 2.63 -9.86
C PHE A 52 3.42 4.01 -9.74
N PHE A 53 2.83 4.28 -8.59
CA PHE A 53 2.44 5.60 -8.12
C PHE A 53 2.80 5.74 -6.64
N CYS A 54 2.78 6.97 -6.11
CA CYS A 54 3.20 7.21 -4.74
C CYS A 54 2.05 7.71 -3.89
N LYS A 55 2.12 7.39 -2.59
CA LYS A 55 1.45 8.15 -1.53
C LYS A 55 2.54 8.82 -0.70
N ALA A 56 2.23 9.98 -0.10
CA ALA A 56 3.18 10.62 0.79
C ALA A 56 3.44 9.77 2.03
N GLY A 57 4.67 9.83 2.53
CA GLY A 57 5.11 9.07 3.71
C GLY A 57 4.99 9.86 5.02
N ASP A 58 4.10 10.83 5.09
CA ASP A 58 3.91 11.74 6.22
C ASP A 58 2.68 11.37 7.07
N SER A 59 2.55 12.05 8.21
CA SER A 59 1.45 11.83 9.17
C SER A 59 0.09 12.33 8.67
N GLU A 60 0.05 13.09 7.59
CA GLU A 60 -1.19 13.55 6.98
C GLU A 60 -1.74 12.53 6.01
N SER A 61 -0.88 11.72 5.40
CA SER A 61 -1.26 10.71 4.40
C SER A 61 -1.44 9.31 4.99
N ILE A 62 -0.64 8.96 6.00
CA ILE A 62 -0.65 7.63 6.62
C ILE A 62 -1.40 7.66 7.94
N ILE A 63 -2.31 6.71 8.11
CA ILE A 63 -2.93 6.40 9.39
C ILE A 63 -2.28 5.12 9.94
N ALA A 64 -1.47 5.24 10.99
CA ALA A 64 -0.94 4.07 11.68
C ALA A 64 -2.05 3.42 12.54
N VAL A 65 -2.54 2.27 12.09
CA VAL A 65 -3.60 1.52 12.78
C VAL A 65 -2.94 0.58 13.79
N ARG A 66 -3.24 0.80 15.07
CA ARG A 66 -2.72 -0.05 16.15
C ARG A 66 -3.57 -1.31 16.31
N PRO A 67 -2.98 -2.41 16.80
CA PRO A 67 -3.75 -3.59 17.20
C PRO A 67 -4.89 -3.20 18.18
N ASP A 68 -6.00 -3.89 18.07
CA ASP A 68 -7.18 -3.71 18.94
C ASP A 68 -7.74 -2.28 18.99
N SER A 69 -7.43 -1.47 17.97
CA SER A 69 -7.94 -0.10 17.85
C SER A 69 -8.76 0.09 16.58
N VAL A 70 -9.61 1.11 16.61
CA VAL A 70 -10.37 1.57 15.45
C VAL A 70 -9.79 2.91 14.99
N ALA A 71 -9.27 2.94 13.79
CA ALA A 71 -8.84 4.18 13.17
C ALA A 71 -10.02 4.87 12.47
N GLN A 72 -10.05 6.20 12.53
CA GLN A 72 -11.03 7.01 11.82
C GLN A 72 -10.39 7.61 10.57
N LEU A 73 -11.08 7.49 9.45
CA LEU A 73 -10.69 8.09 8.19
C LEU A 73 -11.76 9.13 7.81
N PRO A 74 -11.42 10.44 7.79
CA PRO A 74 -12.34 11.45 7.32
C PRO A 74 -12.71 11.22 5.85
N TYR A 75 -13.99 11.34 5.51
CA TYR A 75 -14.40 11.23 4.11
C TYR A 75 -13.74 12.36 3.30
N PRO A 76 -12.96 12.07 2.27
CA PRO A 76 -12.21 13.09 1.53
C PRO A 76 -13.13 14.01 0.74
N THR A 77 -12.72 15.26 0.62
CA THR A 77 -13.41 16.24 -0.24
C THR A 77 -13.25 15.92 -1.72
N LYS A 78 -14.08 16.53 -2.57
CA LYS A 78 -13.95 16.46 -4.03
C LYS A 78 -14.22 15.09 -4.65
N THR A 79 -14.85 14.16 -3.94
CA THR A 79 -15.22 12.83 -4.46
C THR A 79 -16.62 12.42 -3.99
N GLN A 80 -17.29 11.66 -4.82
CA GLN A 80 -18.54 10.95 -4.49
C GLN A 80 -18.34 9.42 -4.53
N ALA A 81 -17.12 8.97 -4.83
CA ALA A 81 -16.80 7.56 -5.03
C ALA A 81 -15.49 7.19 -4.33
N LEU A 82 -15.51 7.18 -2.99
CA LEU A 82 -14.40 6.69 -2.19
C LEU A 82 -14.43 5.17 -2.18
N HIS A 83 -13.36 4.57 -2.67
CA HIS A 83 -13.14 3.13 -2.65
C HIS A 83 -12.03 2.76 -1.67
N TYR A 84 -12.12 1.58 -1.14
CA TYR A 84 -11.07 0.88 -0.40
C TYR A 84 -10.39 -0.13 -1.34
N GLU A 85 -9.13 -0.36 -1.15
CA GLU A 85 -8.39 -1.45 -1.81
C GLU A 85 -7.50 -2.06 -0.73
N VAL A 86 -7.81 -3.30 -0.31
CA VAL A 86 -6.95 -3.99 0.66
C VAL A 86 -5.71 -4.51 -0.03
N GLU A 87 -4.54 -4.17 0.52
CA GLU A 87 -3.24 -4.43 -0.09
C GLU A 87 -2.25 -5.06 0.89
N LEU A 88 -1.36 -5.90 0.36
CA LEU A 88 -0.17 -6.31 1.08
C LEU A 88 0.83 -5.16 1.12
N VAL A 89 1.18 -4.74 2.32
CA VAL A 89 2.27 -3.78 2.56
C VAL A 89 3.56 -4.54 2.81
N VAL A 90 4.62 -4.15 2.09
CA VAL A 90 5.97 -4.69 2.25
C VAL A 90 6.88 -3.62 2.84
N ALA A 91 7.34 -3.81 4.06
CA ALA A 91 8.25 -2.90 4.73
C ALA A 91 9.70 -3.21 4.32
N ILE A 92 10.36 -2.25 3.65
CA ILE A 92 11.75 -2.38 3.22
C ILE A 92 12.68 -1.89 4.33
N GLY A 93 13.45 -2.79 4.93
CA GLY A 93 14.33 -2.52 6.08
C GLY A 93 15.79 -2.30 5.74
N LYS A 94 16.21 -2.60 4.52
CA LYS A 94 17.60 -2.38 4.08
C LYS A 94 17.64 -1.57 2.80
N ALA A 95 18.63 -0.69 2.68
CA ALA A 95 18.88 0.03 1.44
C ALA A 95 19.42 -0.92 0.36
N GLY A 96 19.04 -0.68 -0.89
CA GLY A 96 19.52 -1.41 -2.06
C GLY A 96 19.34 -0.58 -3.33
N ALA A 97 20.12 -0.90 -4.34
CA ALA A 97 20.00 -0.37 -5.71
C ALA A 97 20.43 -1.45 -6.70
N ASN A 98 19.72 -1.55 -7.82
CA ASN A 98 19.99 -2.57 -8.86
C ASN A 98 20.04 -4.00 -8.31
N VAL A 99 19.17 -4.31 -7.37
CA VAL A 99 19.10 -5.65 -6.77
C VAL A 99 18.45 -6.63 -7.71
N SER A 100 18.96 -7.84 -7.75
CA SER A 100 18.33 -8.93 -8.52
C SER A 100 17.07 -9.44 -7.79
N VAL A 101 16.18 -10.10 -8.52
CA VAL A 101 15.00 -10.76 -7.94
C VAL A 101 15.40 -11.73 -6.81
N ALA A 102 16.51 -12.45 -6.98
CA ALA A 102 17.01 -13.39 -5.97
C ALA A 102 17.44 -12.69 -4.66
N GLN A 103 17.93 -11.47 -4.75
CA GLN A 103 18.41 -10.69 -3.59
C GLN A 103 17.29 -9.83 -2.97
N ALA A 104 16.21 -9.58 -3.67
CA ALA A 104 15.15 -8.67 -3.24
C ALA A 104 14.57 -9.02 -1.86
N HIS A 105 14.44 -10.30 -1.53
CA HIS A 105 13.92 -10.77 -0.25
C HIS A 105 14.79 -10.36 0.95
N GLU A 106 16.11 -10.13 0.76
CA GLU A 106 17.03 -9.73 1.82
C GLU A 106 16.79 -8.29 2.30
N LEU A 107 16.08 -7.48 1.50
CA LEU A 107 15.72 -6.10 1.82
C LEU A 107 14.47 -6.00 2.69
N ILE A 108 13.65 -7.04 2.73
CA ILE A 108 12.35 -7.01 3.39
C ILE A 108 12.53 -7.13 4.91
N PHE A 109 11.98 -6.17 5.65
CA PHE A 109 11.87 -6.22 7.10
C PHE A 109 10.65 -7.03 7.55
N GLY A 110 9.50 -6.82 6.89
CA GLY A 110 8.24 -7.45 7.28
C GLY A 110 7.08 -7.07 6.39
N TYR A 111 5.90 -7.49 6.80
CA TYR A 111 4.66 -7.34 6.05
C TYR A 111 3.57 -6.75 6.94
N ALA A 112 2.65 -6.01 6.33
CA ALA A 112 1.45 -5.51 6.98
C ALA A 112 0.26 -5.58 6.01
N VAL A 113 -0.93 -5.34 6.52
CA VAL A 113 -2.11 -5.07 5.70
C VAL A 113 -2.34 -3.56 5.68
N GLY A 114 -2.61 -3.03 4.51
CA GLY A 114 -2.97 -1.62 4.34
C GLY A 114 -4.18 -1.43 3.46
N LEU A 115 -4.66 -0.21 3.41
CA LEU A 115 -5.71 0.21 2.48
C LEU A 115 -5.14 1.27 1.53
N ASP A 116 -5.23 1.01 0.23
CA ASP A 116 -5.02 2.02 -0.79
C ASP A 116 -6.34 2.74 -1.05
N MET A 117 -6.64 3.73 -0.20
CA MET A 117 -7.86 4.51 -0.35
C MET A 117 -7.83 5.33 -1.64
N THR A 118 -8.94 5.27 -2.37
CA THR A 118 -9.00 5.76 -3.74
C THR A 118 -10.23 6.62 -3.95
N ARG A 119 -10.05 7.86 -4.42
CA ARG A 119 -11.09 8.68 -5.03
C ARG A 119 -11.32 8.16 -6.45
N ARG A 120 -12.20 7.18 -6.60
CA ARG A 120 -12.33 6.39 -7.83
C ARG A 120 -12.78 7.21 -9.03
N ASP A 121 -13.67 8.15 -8.82
CA ASP A 121 -14.14 9.10 -9.83
C ASP A 121 -12.98 9.92 -10.41
N LEU A 122 -12.14 10.51 -9.55
CA LEU A 122 -10.99 11.29 -9.96
C LEU A 122 -9.90 10.44 -10.63
N GLN A 123 -9.64 9.23 -10.10
CA GLN A 123 -8.71 8.29 -10.74
C GLN A 123 -9.18 7.93 -12.16
N ASN A 124 -10.49 7.66 -12.35
CA ASN A 124 -11.04 7.32 -13.66
C ASN A 124 -10.93 8.48 -14.65
N GLU A 125 -11.11 9.72 -14.19
CA GLU A 125 -10.90 10.92 -15.01
C GLU A 125 -9.42 11.04 -15.45
N MET A 126 -8.48 10.87 -14.54
CA MET A 126 -7.06 10.89 -14.85
C MET A 126 -6.66 9.76 -15.81
N LYS A 127 -7.17 8.54 -15.58
CA LYS A 127 -6.96 7.40 -16.49
C LYS A 127 -7.42 7.71 -17.91
N LYS A 128 -8.62 8.28 -18.08
CA LYS A 128 -9.15 8.66 -19.40
C LYS A 128 -8.32 9.74 -20.09
N SER A 129 -7.73 10.64 -19.30
CA SER A 129 -6.95 11.78 -19.80
C SER A 129 -5.46 11.45 -19.97
N GLY A 130 -5.00 10.24 -19.66
CA GLY A 130 -3.59 9.87 -19.67
C GLY A 130 -2.75 10.67 -18.67
N ARG A 131 -3.33 11.12 -17.56
CA ARG A 131 -2.67 11.93 -16.53
C ARG A 131 -2.27 11.08 -15.32
N PRO A 132 -1.32 11.58 -14.50
CA PRO A 132 -0.96 10.94 -13.22
C PRO A 132 -2.16 10.75 -12.29
N TRP A 133 -2.10 9.71 -11.45
CA TRP A 133 -3.24 9.32 -10.59
C TRP A 133 -3.24 9.97 -9.20
N GLU A 134 -2.27 10.82 -8.90
CA GLU A 134 -2.04 11.41 -7.57
C GLU A 134 -3.30 12.06 -7.00
N ILE A 135 -4.07 12.79 -7.81
CA ILE A 135 -5.32 13.42 -7.34
C ILE A 135 -6.35 12.40 -6.83
N GLY A 136 -6.32 11.19 -7.37
CA GLY A 136 -7.19 10.08 -6.96
C GLY A 136 -6.60 9.18 -5.88
N LYS A 137 -5.26 9.18 -5.72
CA LYS A 137 -4.52 8.21 -4.92
C LYS A 137 -3.71 8.81 -3.77
N ALA A 138 -3.15 10.02 -3.93
CA ALA A 138 -2.26 10.66 -2.97
C ALA A 138 -2.94 11.84 -2.26
N PHE A 139 -3.97 11.55 -1.47
CA PHE A 139 -4.69 12.53 -0.67
C PHE A 139 -4.54 12.22 0.82
N ASP A 140 -4.89 13.17 1.67
CA ASP A 140 -4.77 13.04 3.12
C ASP A 140 -5.52 11.82 3.64
N TYR A 141 -4.92 11.10 4.57
CA TYR A 141 -5.46 9.88 5.18
C TYR A 141 -5.71 8.72 4.20
N SER A 142 -5.06 8.76 3.04
CA SER A 142 -5.30 7.76 1.98
C SER A 142 -4.58 6.42 2.18
N ALA A 143 -3.73 6.28 3.22
CA ALA A 143 -2.96 5.09 3.51
C ALA A 143 -3.10 4.60 4.97
N PRO A 144 -4.24 4.06 5.38
CA PRO A 144 -4.30 3.31 6.63
C PRO A 144 -3.43 2.06 6.54
N ILE A 145 -2.49 1.89 7.50
CA ILE A 145 -1.55 0.76 7.52
C ILE A 145 -1.54 0.18 8.93
N GLY A 146 -1.71 -1.13 9.02
CA GLY A 146 -1.69 -1.89 10.26
C GLY A 146 -0.28 -2.16 10.78
N GLU A 147 -0.22 -2.99 11.81
CA GLU A 147 1.00 -3.47 12.44
C GLU A 147 1.88 -4.24 11.46
N ILE A 148 3.20 -4.02 11.52
CA ILE A 148 4.17 -4.74 10.69
C ILE A 148 4.59 -6.03 11.40
N TYR A 149 4.41 -7.14 10.73
CA TYR A 149 4.89 -8.45 11.13
C TYR A 149 6.27 -8.71 10.53
N PRO A 150 7.34 -8.84 11.34
CA PRO A 150 8.67 -9.17 10.83
C PRO A 150 8.68 -10.47 10.00
N VAL A 151 9.54 -10.54 8.98
CA VAL A 151 9.62 -11.73 8.08
C VAL A 151 9.70 -13.03 8.86
N ALA A 152 10.44 -13.05 9.97
CA ALA A 152 10.62 -14.26 10.80
C ALA A 152 9.32 -14.74 11.46
N SER A 153 8.30 -13.88 11.61
CA SER A 153 7.01 -14.23 12.21
C SER A 153 5.94 -14.58 11.16
N VAL A 154 6.25 -14.46 9.87
CA VAL A 154 5.30 -14.71 8.77
C VAL A 154 5.73 -15.92 7.96
N ALA A 155 4.96 -17.00 8.04
CA ALA A 155 5.20 -18.18 7.24
C ALA A 155 4.45 -18.08 5.89
N LYS A 156 5.13 -18.43 4.78
CA LYS A 156 4.51 -18.64 3.46
C LYS A 156 3.65 -17.47 2.96
N ILE A 157 4.15 -16.25 3.07
CA ILE A 157 3.41 -15.04 2.62
C ILE A 157 2.86 -15.17 1.20
N GLN A 158 3.58 -15.84 0.28
CA GLN A 158 3.17 -16.02 -1.10
C GLN A 158 1.89 -16.87 -1.26
N GLN A 159 1.46 -17.56 -0.21
CA GLN A 159 0.25 -18.39 -0.18
C GLN A 159 -0.83 -17.80 0.73
N ALA A 160 -0.59 -16.62 1.30
CA ALA A 160 -1.51 -15.98 2.22
C ALA A 160 -2.75 -15.46 1.48
N ASN A 161 -3.90 -15.59 2.14
CA ASN A 161 -5.12 -14.92 1.70
C ASN A 161 -5.13 -13.47 2.23
N ILE A 162 -5.72 -12.59 1.44
CA ILE A 162 -6.00 -11.21 1.83
C ILE A 162 -7.49 -10.94 1.61
N SER A 163 -8.16 -10.32 2.57
CA SER A 163 -9.59 -10.06 2.46
C SER A 163 -9.99 -8.80 3.21
N LEU A 164 -11.12 -8.23 2.81
CA LEU A 164 -11.75 -7.07 3.42
C LEU A 164 -13.26 -7.25 3.48
N ALA A 165 -13.85 -6.88 4.59
CA ALA A 165 -15.29 -6.81 4.78
C ALA A 165 -15.70 -5.38 5.17
N VAL A 166 -16.88 -4.97 4.74
CA VAL A 166 -17.51 -3.70 5.12
C VAL A 166 -18.83 -4.02 5.81
N ASN A 167 -18.99 -3.57 7.05
CA ASN A 167 -20.18 -3.86 7.87
C ASN A 167 -20.50 -5.37 7.98
N GLY A 168 -19.45 -6.20 8.05
CA GLY A 168 -19.55 -7.64 8.11
C GLY A 168 -19.74 -8.35 6.76
N GLU A 169 -19.95 -7.63 5.68
CA GLU A 169 -20.07 -8.20 4.33
C GLU A 169 -18.70 -8.29 3.65
N PRO A 170 -18.27 -9.46 3.15
CA PRO A 170 -17.07 -9.59 2.34
C PRO A 170 -17.14 -8.71 1.08
N LYS A 171 -16.13 -7.90 0.84
CA LYS A 171 -16.05 -6.99 -0.32
C LYS A 171 -14.85 -7.25 -1.20
N GLN A 172 -13.74 -7.70 -0.61
CA GLN A 172 -12.55 -8.08 -1.36
C GLN A 172 -11.99 -9.40 -0.81
N GLN A 173 -11.57 -10.26 -1.69
CA GLN A 173 -10.87 -11.51 -1.38
C GLN A 173 -9.84 -11.78 -2.47
N GLY A 174 -8.66 -12.23 -2.09
CA GLY A 174 -7.60 -12.61 -3.00
C GLY A 174 -6.55 -13.46 -2.30
N ASN A 175 -5.61 -13.95 -3.07
CA ASN A 175 -4.44 -14.66 -2.58
C ASN A 175 -3.18 -13.98 -3.14
N ILE A 176 -2.14 -13.90 -2.33
CA ILE A 176 -0.89 -13.22 -2.72
C ILE A 176 -0.21 -13.89 -3.91
N ASN A 177 -0.49 -15.17 -4.18
CA ASN A 177 0.01 -15.86 -5.37
C ASN A 177 -0.64 -15.39 -6.70
N GLN A 178 -1.71 -14.60 -6.63
CA GLN A 178 -2.39 -14.02 -7.80
C GLN A 178 -1.73 -12.72 -8.30
N LEU A 179 -0.70 -12.24 -7.62
CA LEU A 179 0.07 -11.09 -8.09
C LEU A 179 0.72 -11.38 -9.45
N ILE A 180 0.54 -10.47 -10.42
CA ILE A 180 1.17 -10.53 -11.74
C ILE A 180 2.69 -10.39 -11.60
N TRP A 181 3.12 -9.39 -10.83
CA TRP A 181 4.49 -9.18 -10.37
C TRP A 181 4.57 -9.55 -8.91
N ASN A 182 5.26 -10.62 -8.58
CA ASN A 182 5.44 -11.01 -7.19
C ASN A 182 6.30 -9.98 -6.43
N VAL A 183 6.33 -10.09 -5.10
CA VAL A 183 7.02 -9.12 -4.24
C VAL A 183 8.49 -8.93 -4.62
N ALA A 184 9.22 -10.01 -4.90
CA ALA A 184 10.64 -9.94 -5.23
C ALA A 184 10.87 -9.28 -6.61
N GLU A 185 10.05 -9.58 -7.58
CA GLU A 185 10.08 -8.95 -8.90
C GLU A 185 9.74 -7.46 -8.82
N THR A 186 8.75 -7.10 -8.00
CA THR A 186 8.37 -5.71 -7.77
C THR A 186 9.51 -4.90 -7.12
N ILE A 187 10.24 -5.48 -6.16
CA ILE A 187 11.37 -4.81 -5.51
C ILE A 187 12.56 -4.66 -6.47
N ALA A 188 12.75 -5.61 -7.38
CA ALA A 188 13.86 -5.60 -8.33
C ALA A 188 13.67 -4.61 -9.49
N ASN A 189 12.42 -4.17 -9.76
CA ASN A 189 12.09 -3.15 -10.75
C ASN A 189 12.31 -1.73 -10.22
#